data_04b9b8a69c890e4fc3e211479c3d3d4f
#
_entry.id   04b9b8a69c890e4fc3e211479c3d3d4f
#
_cell.length_a   1.000
_cell.length_b   1.000
_cell.length_c   1.000
_cell.angle_alpha   90.00
_cell.angle_beta   90.00
_cell.angle_gamma   90.00
#
_symmetry.space_group_name_H-M   'P 1'
#
loop_
_entity.id
_entity.type
_entity.pdbx_description
1 polymer ?
#
loop_
_entity_poly.entity_id
_entity_poly.type
_entity_poly.pdbx_seq_one_letter_code
_entity_poly.pdbx_strand_id
1 'polypeptide(L)'
;MKYKTITDVFAEKKNVNIGYIVAGYPSTQFTKEFLTKLDDSAIDILEIGIPYSDPLADGKHIAEASFAASQAGVTTDVVFDLLNSVKEKIHKPLVFLVYYNLVFAYGVEAFVKRSAEVV
;
A
#
# COMPACT_ATOMS: atom_id res chain seq x y z
N MET A 1 -7.13 16.55 3.06
CA MET A 1 -7.01 16.42 1.62
C MET A 1 -7.75 15.20 1.11
N LYS A 2 -8.36 15.34 -0.05
CA LYS A 2 -9.20 14.27 -0.59
C LYS A 2 -8.47 13.56 -1.72
N TYR A 3 -8.34 12.24 -1.60
CA TYR A 3 -7.83 11.41 -2.69
C TYR A 3 -8.83 11.43 -3.84
N LYS A 4 -8.30 11.34 -5.06
CA LYS A 4 -9.10 11.03 -6.22
C LYS A 4 -9.65 9.60 -6.06
N THR A 5 -10.91 9.37 -6.36
CA THR A 5 -11.50 8.03 -6.20
C THR A 5 -11.14 7.12 -7.36
N ILE A 6 -11.20 5.81 -7.11
CA ILE A 6 -11.02 4.80 -8.17
C ILE A 6 -12.06 5.01 -9.28
N THR A 7 -13.30 5.29 -8.90
CA THR A 7 -14.38 5.57 -9.86
C THR A 7 -14.04 6.76 -10.75
N ASP A 8 -13.50 7.84 -10.16
CA ASP A 8 -13.10 9.03 -10.93
C ASP A 8 -12.01 8.69 -11.94
N VAL A 9 -11.02 7.90 -11.53
CA VAL A 9 -9.92 7.51 -12.42
C VAL A 9 -10.44 6.77 -13.65
N PHE A 10 -11.30 5.76 -13.46
CA PHE A 10 -11.86 5.00 -14.58
C PHE A 10 -12.84 5.79 -15.42
N ALA A 11 -13.49 6.80 -14.84
CA ALA A 11 -14.37 7.70 -15.61
C ALA A 11 -13.59 8.66 -16.51
N GLU A 12 -12.41 9.09 -16.07
CA GLU A 12 -11.60 10.09 -16.77
C GLU A 12 -10.62 9.48 -17.80
N LYS A 13 -10.18 8.23 -17.57
CA LYS A 13 -9.14 7.60 -18.38
C LYS A 13 -9.63 6.32 -19.03
N LYS A 14 -9.27 6.17 -20.30
CA LYS A 14 -9.55 4.95 -21.06
C LYS A 14 -8.60 3.82 -20.69
N ASN A 15 -7.32 4.14 -20.48
CA ASN A 15 -6.28 3.20 -20.10
C ASN A 15 -5.76 3.62 -18.72
N VAL A 16 -5.89 2.75 -17.74
CA VAL A 16 -5.49 3.01 -16.35
C VAL A 16 -4.25 2.19 -16.02
N ASN A 17 -3.23 2.85 -15.50
CA ASN A 17 -2.02 2.20 -15.02
C ASN A 17 -2.14 1.92 -13.52
N ILE A 18 -2.13 0.66 -13.15
CA ILE A 18 -2.16 0.22 -11.76
C ILE A 18 -0.79 -0.35 -11.41
N GLY A 19 -0.09 0.32 -10.49
CA GLY A 19 1.20 -0.15 -10.00
C GLY A 19 1.04 -0.90 -8.69
N TYR A 20 2.06 -1.70 -8.34
CA TYR A 20 2.10 -2.44 -7.10
C TYR A 20 3.47 -2.30 -6.44
N ILE A 21 3.48 -2.08 -5.13
CA ILE A 21 4.71 -2.11 -4.32
C ILE A 21 4.46 -2.90 -3.04
N VAL A 22 5.54 -3.46 -2.48
CA VAL A 22 5.52 -4.00 -1.12
C VAL A 22 5.96 -2.91 -0.17
N ALA A 23 5.12 -2.55 0.78
CA ALA A 23 5.43 -1.50 1.75
C ALA A 23 6.66 -1.89 2.59
N GLY A 24 7.61 -0.97 2.70
CA GLY A 24 8.82 -1.18 3.49
C GLY A 24 9.92 -1.95 2.78
N TYR A 25 9.76 -2.27 1.50
CA TYR A 25 10.82 -2.93 0.72
C TYR A 25 11.35 -1.98 -0.36
N PRO A 26 12.67 -1.82 -0.53
CA PRO A 26 13.75 -2.39 0.29
C PRO A 26 13.91 -1.75 1.67
N SER A 27 13.26 -0.63 1.92
CA SER A 27 13.25 0.07 3.21
C SER A 27 11.99 0.91 3.36
N THR A 28 11.65 1.28 4.59
CA THR A 28 10.54 2.20 4.84
C THR A 28 10.82 3.59 4.26
N GLN A 29 12.07 4.03 4.30
CA GLN A 29 12.47 5.31 3.72
C GLN A 29 12.26 5.33 2.20
N PHE A 30 12.64 4.26 1.51
CA PHE A 30 12.41 4.15 0.07
C PHE A 30 10.92 4.23 -0.26
N THR A 31 10.09 3.52 0.50
CA THR A 31 8.63 3.55 0.30
C THR A 31 8.07 4.95 0.49
N LYS A 32 8.50 5.68 1.53
CA LYS A 32 8.08 7.08 1.73
C LYS A 32 8.46 7.96 0.56
N GLU A 33 9.70 7.87 0.09
CA GLU A 33 10.16 8.65 -1.06
C GLU A 33 9.38 8.32 -2.33
N PHE A 34 9.11 7.04 -2.56
CA PHE A 34 8.29 6.60 -3.69
C PHE A 34 6.91 7.23 -3.62
N LEU A 35 6.25 7.16 -2.48
CA LEU A 35 4.90 7.69 -2.29
C LEU A 35 4.83 9.20 -2.48
N THR A 36 5.85 9.94 -2.05
CA THR A 36 5.88 11.40 -2.24
C THR A 36 6.02 11.81 -3.70
N LYS A 37 6.43 10.89 -4.57
CA LYS A 37 6.58 11.13 -6.02
C LYS A 37 5.45 10.51 -6.84
N LEU A 38 4.51 9.85 -6.19
CA LEU A 38 3.44 9.13 -6.87
C LEU A 38 2.60 10.03 -7.77
N ASP A 39 2.23 11.22 -7.28
CA ASP A 39 1.39 12.15 -8.03
C ASP A 39 2.01 12.58 -9.37
N ASP A 40 3.33 12.65 -9.44
CA ASP A 40 4.08 13.05 -10.64
C ASP A 40 4.40 11.87 -11.57
N SER A 41 3.99 10.66 -11.21
CA SER A 41 4.26 9.45 -11.97
C SER A 41 3.16 9.14 -12.98
N ALA A 42 3.41 8.15 -13.84
CA ALA A 42 2.40 7.62 -14.75
C ALA A 42 1.44 6.62 -14.09
N ILE A 43 1.63 6.29 -12.82
CA ILE A 43 0.75 5.40 -12.08
C ILE A 43 -0.53 6.15 -11.74
N ASP A 44 -1.67 5.54 -12.02
CA ASP A 44 -2.98 6.14 -11.74
C ASP A 44 -3.58 5.64 -10.42
N ILE A 45 -3.37 4.36 -10.11
CA ILE A 45 -3.80 3.72 -8.88
C ILE A 45 -2.62 2.91 -8.36
N LEU A 46 -2.32 3.01 -7.08
CA LEU A 46 -1.26 2.23 -6.47
C LEU A 46 -1.82 1.19 -5.52
N GLU A 47 -1.48 -0.07 -5.77
CA GLU A 47 -1.71 -1.15 -4.83
C GLU A 47 -0.51 -1.26 -3.89
N ILE A 48 -0.78 -1.35 -2.60
CA ILE A 48 0.23 -1.45 -1.56
C ILE A 48 0.09 -2.81 -0.87
N GLY A 49 1.13 -3.64 -1.00
CA GLY A 49 1.20 -4.91 -0.31
C GLY A 49 1.62 -4.72 1.14
N ILE A 50 0.84 -5.25 2.07
CA ILE A 50 1.24 -5.29 3.48
C ILE A 50 2.09 -6.54 3.67
N PRO A 51 3.32 -6.40 4.21
CA PRO A 51 4.23 -7.53 4.33
C PRO A 51 3.69 -8.66 5.19
N TYR A 52 3.92 -9.88 4.72
CA TYR A 52 3.56 -11.09 5.43
C TYR A 52 4.75 -12.07 5.39
N SER A 53 5.00 -12.75 6.50
CA SER A 53 6.14 -13.66 6.64
C SER A 53 6.01 -14.96 5.84
N ASP A 54 4.78 -15.31 5.44
CA ASP A 54 4.51 -16.57 4.75
C ASP A 54 3.63 -16.35 3.50
N PRO A 55 4.15 -15.64 2.48
CA PRO A 55 3.36 -15.18 1.33
C PRO A 55 3.14 -16.30 0.29
N LEU A 56 2.34 -17.30 0.64
CA LEU A 56 2.13 -18.52 -0.15
C LEU A 56 1.48 -18.28 -1.52
N ALA A 57 0.68 -17.24 -1.65
CA ALA A 57 -0.03 -16.94 -2.90
C ALA A 57 0.77 -16.06 -3.87
N ASP A 58 1.93 -15.58 -3.46
CA ASP A 58 2.74 -14.66 -4.26
C ASP A 58 3.81 -15.39 -5.08
N GLY A 59 4.16 -14.79 -6.22
CA GLY A 59 5.29 -15.25 -7.01
C GLY A 59 6.62 -14.93 -6.32
N LYS A 60 7.71 -15.47 -6.85
CA LYS A 60 9.05 -15.43 -6.24
C LYS A 60 9.48 -14.02 -5.81
N HIS A 61 9.38 -13.05 -6.70
CA HIS A 61 9.91 -11.69 -6.43
C HIS A 61 9.10 -10.95 -5.37
N ILE A 62 7.78 -11.03 -5.44
CA ILE A 62 6.92 -10.40 -4.45
C ILE A 62 7.03 -11.14 -3.11
N ALA A 63 7.11 -12.47 -3.14
CA ALA A 63 7.29 -13.26 -1.91
C ALA A 63 8.59 -12.91 -1.19
N GLU A 64 9.69 -12.78 -1.92
CA GLU A 64 10.97 -12.39 -1.35
C GLU A 64 10.93 -10.99 -0.74
N ALA A 65 10.31 -10.03 -1.43
CA ALA A 65 10.17 -8.66 -0.94
C ALA A 65 9.29 -8.60 0.32
N SER A 66 8.18 -9.31 0.31
CA SER A 66 7.25 -9.38 1.44
C SER A 66 7.92 -10.02 2.67
N PHE A 67 8.62 -11.12 2.47
CA PHE A 67 9.36 -11.79 3.54
C PHE A 67 10.44 -10.87 4.11
N ALA A 68 11.25 -10.25 3.26
CA ALA A 68 12.33 -9.36 3.68
C ALA A 68 11.80 -8.17 4.49
N ALA A 69 10.72 -7.54 4.04
CA ALA A 69 10.10 -6.43 4.76
C ALA A 69 9.55 -6.88 6.13
N SER A 70 8.90 -8.04 6.17
CA SER A 70 8.40 -8.63 7.42
C SER A 70 9.53 -8.90 8.40
N GLN A 71 10.65 -9.48 7.95
CA GLN A 71 11.83 -9.75 8.77
C GLN A 71 12.48 -8.45 9.28
N ALA A 72 12.39 -7.38 8.52
CA ALA A 72 12.89 -6.07 8.93
C ALA A 72 11.97 -5.33 9.91
N GLY A 73 10.85 -5.94 10.31
CA GLY A 73 9.95 -5.38 11.32
C GLY A 73 8.81 -4.54 10.73
N VAL A 74 8.55 -4.63 9.44
CA VAL A 74 7.45 -3.88 8.81
C VAL A 74 6.14 -4.61 9.08
N THR A 75 5.48 -4.23 10.15
CA THR A 75 4.16 -4.74 10.56
C THR A 75 3.04 -3.95 9.90
N THR A 76 1.80 -4.40 10.08
CA THR A 76 0.62 -3.66 9.62
C THR A 76 0.58 -2.25 10.22
N ASP A 77 0.87 -2.10 11.50
CA ASP A 77 0.94 -0.78 12.14
C ASP A 77 2.02 0.11 11.54
N VAL A 78 3.18 -0.46 11.24
CA VAL A 78 4.27 0.29 10.57
C VAL A 78 3.80 0.81 9.22
N VAL A 79 3.06 0.02 8.46
CA VAL A 79 2.51 0.45 7.17
C VAL A 79 1.51 1.60 7.35
N PHE A 80 0.61 1.49 8.31
CA PHE A 80 -0.33 2.57 8.60
C PHE A 80 0.37 3.86 9.02
N ASP A 81 1.36 3.76 9.90
CA ASP A 81 2.13 4.93 10.36
C ASP A 81 2.89 5.58 9.21
N LEU A 82 3.49 4.76 8.34
CA LEU A 82 4.20 5.21 7.16
C LEU A 82 3.27 6.00 6.23
N LEU A 83 2.11 5.45 5.92
CA LEU A 83 1.13 6.10 5.06
C LEU A 83 0.59 7.38 5.70
N ASN A 84 0.32 7.35 6.99
CA ASN A 84 -0.14 8.54 7.70
C ASN A 84 0.88 9.69 7.62
N SER A 85 2.16 9.36 7.63
CA SER A 85 3.23 10.37 7.57
C SER A 85 3.33 11.09 6.22
N VAL A 86 2.82 10.51 5.14
CA VAL A 86 2.93 11.06 3.79
C VAL A 86 1.60 11.32 3.11
N LYS A 87 0.47 11.03 3.75
CA LYS A 87 -0.85 11.08 3.12
C LYS A 87 -1.22 12.43 2.51
N GLU A 88 -0.73 13.53 3.10
CA GLU A 88 -1.02 14.88 2.59
C GLU A 88 -0.36 15.15 1.24
N LYS A 89 0.61 14.34 0.84
CA LYS A 89 1.34 14.47 -0.42
C LYS A 89 0.80 13.57 -1.52
N ILE A 90 -0.24 12.78 -1.23
CA ILE A 90 -0.78 11.77 -2.14
C ILE A 90 -2.22 12.15 -2.49
N HIS A 91 -2.50 12.23 -3.80
CA HIS A 91 -3.83 12.59 -4.32
C HIS A 91 -4.42 11.51 -5.22
N LYS A 92 -3.67 10.42 -5.43
CA LYS A 92 -4.11 9.29 -6.23
C LYS A 92 -4.66 8.19 -5.33
N PRO A 93 -5.59 7.34 -5.84
CA PRO A 93 -6.14 6.26 -5.04
C PRO A 93 -5.08 5.24 -4.63
N LEU A 94 -5.16 4.80 -3.39
CA LEU A 94 -4.35 3.72 -2.84
C LEU A 94 -5.26 2.55 -2.51
N VAL A 95 -4.78 1.33 -2.75
CA VAL A 95 -5.50 0.09 -2.45
C VAL A 95 -4.56 -0.84 -1.71
N PHE A 96 -5.02 -1.47 -0.65
CA PHE A 96 -4.24 -2.51 0.01
C PHE A 96 -4.42 -3.86 -0.67
N LEU A 97 -3.32 -4.55 -0.88
CA LEU A 97 -3.31 -5.96 -1.21
C LEU A 97 -2.74 -6.68 0.01
N VAL A 98 -3.56 -7.48 0.68
CA VAL A 98 -3.22 -8.01 1.99
C VAL A 98 -3.82 -9.40 2.17
N TYR A 99 -3.10 -10.29 2.86
CA TYR A 99 -3.63 -11.59 3.26
C TYR A 99 -4.70 -11.38 4.33
N TYR A 100 -5.83 -12.03 4.18
CA TYR A 100 -6.95 -11.85 5.08
C TYR A 100 -6.61 -12.17 6.54
N ASN A 101 -5.74 -13.15 6.77
CA ASN A 101 -5.33 -13.49 8.13
C ASN A 101 -4.64 -12.32 8.86
N LEU A 102 -3.98 -11.42 8.13
CA LEU A 102 -3.42 -10.20 8.74
C LEU A 102 -4.55 -9.25 9.17
N VAL A 103 -5.57 -9.11 8.35
CA VAL A 103 -6.75 -8.29 8.66
C VAL A 103 -7.49 -8.88 9.86
N PHE A 104 -7.68 -10.20 9.85
CA PHE A 104 -8.35 -10.91 10.95
C PHE A 104 -7.59 -10.76 12.27
N ALA A 105 -6.26 -10.96 12.25
CA ALA A 105 -5.42 -10.83 13.44
C ALA A 105 -5.37 -9.40 13.99
N TYR A 106 -5.40 -8.41 13.11
CA TYR A 106 -5.45 -6.98 13.48
C TYR A 106 -6.80 -6.62 14.09
N GLY A 107 -7.86 -7.30 13.66
CA GLY A 107 -9.24 -6.98 13.94
C GLY A 107 -9.87 -6.29 12.72
N VAL A 108 -10.86 -6.95 12.10
CA VAL A 108 -11.46 -6.46 10.85
C VAL A 108 -11.94 -5.02 10.98
N GLU A 109 -12.67 -4.71 12.04
CA GLU A 109 -13.20 -3.36 12.28
C GLU A 109 -12.08 -2.33 12.46
N ALA A 110 -11.08 -2.67 13.28
CA ALA A 110 -9.93 -1.79 13.52
C ALA A 110 -9.11 -1.57 12.24
N PHE A 111 -8.92 -2.62 11.44
CA PHE A 111 -8.20 -2.53 10.19
C PHE A 111 -8.91 -1.59 9.19
N VAL A 112 -10.22 -1.77 9.04
CA VAL A 112 -11.02 -0.94 8.12
C VAL A 112 -11.00 0.52 8.57
N LYS A 113 -11.12 0.76 9.87
CA LYS A 113 -11.08 2.11 10.42
C LYS A 113 -9.74 2.79 10.18
N ARG A 114 -8.63 2.10 10.45
CA ARG A 114 -7.29 2.64 10.19
C ARG A 114 -7.05 2.85 8.70
N SER A 115 -7.52 1.93 7.87
CA SER A 115 -7.40 2.06 6.41
C SER A 115 -8.10 3.32 5.92
N ALA A 116 -9.30 3.61 6.40
CA ALA A 116 -10.06 4.80 6.00
C ALA A 116 -9.34 6.11 6.33
N GLU A 117 -8.44 6.10 7.30
CA GLU A 117 -7.66 7.28 7.68
C GLU A 117 -6.50 7.56 6.73
N VAL A 118 -5.99 6.54 6.03
CA VAL A 118 -4.72 6.63 5.28
C VAL A 118 -4.82 6.27 3.79
N VAL A 119 -5.90 5.66 3.35
CA VAL A 119 -6.10 5.31 1.92
C VAL A 119 -7.42 5.82 1.36
#